data_4c021ba333ef8ff1f5f3fea4b55eb86c
#
_entry.id   4c021ba333ef8ff1f5f3fea4b55eb86c
#
_cell.length_a   1.000
_cell.length_b   1.000
_cell.length_c   1.000
_cell.angle_alpha   90.00
_cell.angle_beta   90.00
_cell.angle_gamma   90.00
#
_symmetry.space_group_name_H-M   'P 1'
#
loop_
_entity.id
_entity.type
_entity.pdbx_description
1 polymer ?
#
loop_
_entity_poly.entity_id
_entity_poly.type
_entity_poly.pdbx_seq_one_letter_code
_entity_poly.pdbx_strand_id
1 'polypeptide(L)'
;MPLRPALSAALQLQGLHLRGGFCPQAHEAIRLPDGRPAAVLWLAGNVGGSMWAQFQSSPLAHDGLPHPLDRWSRQIGDALALQFGGAALYPFDGPPLQPHYHPFQQWASRCEAVFPSPLMLRLHPQHGLWHAYRFALALPTVDAGDRAACSQHIDSAQEDENPCLRCVEQPCLQACPVQAYDGQAFAIERCRDHVRHAADQQCLSGGCLARNACPVAPQLRYAPAQARFHMQAFLSGAGN
;
A
#
# COMPACT_ATOMS: atom_id res chain seq x y z
N MET A 1 -7.60 5.36 -27.07
CA MET A 1 -8.39 5.27 -25.82
C MET A 1 -7.68 6.11 -24.77
N PRO A 2 -8.37 6.91 -23.94
CA PRO A 2 -7.70 7.66 -22.88
C PRO A 2 -6.94 6.71 -21.96
N LEU A 3 -5.73 7.10 -21.54
CA LEU A 3 -4.80 6.23 -20.78
C LEU A 3 -5.38 5.79 -19.45
N ARG A 4 -5.92 6.72 -18.67
CA ARG A 4 -6.43 6.47 -17.32
C ARG A 4 -7.56 5.42 -17.25
N PRO A 5 -8.61 5.48 -18.10
CA PRO A 5 -9.62 4.41 -18.15
C PRO A 5 -9.08 3.05 -18.56
N ALA A 6 -8.14 3.01 -19.52
CA ALA A 6 -7.52 1.75 -19.95
C ALA A 6 -6.68 1.12 -18.82
N LEU A 7 -5.89 1.93 -18.13
CA LEU A 7 -5.10 1.48 -16.98
C LEU A 7 -6.01 1.01 -15.83
N SER A 8 -7.07 1.77 -15.53
CA SER A 8 -8.04 1.39 -14.50
C SER A 8 -8.70 0.05 -14.81
N ALA A 9 -9.14 -0.16 -16.06
CA ALA A 9 -9.74 -1.43 -16.49
C ALA A 9 -8.76 -2.61 -16.35
N ALA A 10 -7.50 -2.43 -16.78
CA ALA A 10 -6.47 -3.46 -16.68
C ALA A 10 -6.16 -3.83 -15.21
N LEU A 11 -6.12 -2.86 -14.31
CA LEU A 11 -5.94 -3.08 -12.88
C LEU A 11 -7.13 -3.83 -12.25
N GLN A 12 -8.35 -3.48 -12.62
CA GLN A 12 -9.58 -4.12 -12.11
C GLN A 12 -9.62 -5.63 -12.41
N LEU A 13 -9.10 -6.07 -13.54
CA LEU A 13 -8.97 -7.50 -13.87
C LEU A 13 -8.13 -8.29 -12.85
N GLN A 14 -7.23 -7.60 -12.15
CA GLN A 14 -6.38 -8.15 -11.11
C GLN A 14 -6.91 -7.87 -9.68
N GLY A 15 -8.11 -7.30 -9.56
CA GLY A 15 -8.64 -6.86 -8.26
C GLY A 15 -7.88 -5.68 -7.66
N LEU A 16 -7.10 -4.97 -8.48
CA LEU A 16 -6.38 -3.76 -8.10
C LEU A 16 -7.15 -2.51 -8.54
N HIS A 17 -6.85 -1.40 -7.89
CA HIS A 17 -7.45 -0.11 -8.15
C HIS A 17 -6.37 0.90 -8.53
N LEU A 18 -6.71 1.81 -9.44
CA LEU A 18 -5.93 3.01 -9.67
C LEU A 18 -6.15 3.96 -8.47
N ARG A 19 -5.08 4.23 -7.73
CA ARG A 19 -5.09 4.95 -6.46
C ARG A 19 -4.66 6.42 -6.63
N GLY A 20 -4.97 7.01 -7.78
CA GLY A 20 -4.55 8.36 -8.13
C GLY A 20 -3.15 8.43 -8.74
N GLY A 21 -2.73 9.64 -9.04
CA GLY A 21 -1.42 9.89 -9.66
C GLY A 21 -0.97 11.32 -9.43
N PHE A 22 0.31 11.57 -9.69
CA PHE A 22 0.90 12.90 -9.62
C PHE A 22 1.98 13.08 -10.68
N CYS A 23 2.24 14.34 -11.05
CA CYS A 23 3.37 14.69 -11.90
C CYS A 23 4.61 14.89 -11.03
N PRO A 24 5.70 14.11 -11.22
CA PRO A 24 6.94 14.27 -10.47
C PRO A 24 7.55 15.66 -10.72
N GLN A 25 8.17 16.21 -9.70
CA GLN A 25 8.97 17.43 -9.82
C GLN A 25 10.39 17.07 -10.29
N ALA A 26 11.07 18.00 -10.94
CA ALA A 26 12.38 17.77 -11.52
C ALA A 26 13.44 17.25 -10.53
N HIS A 27 13.38 17.69 -9.27
CA HIS A 27 14.31 17.27 -8.21
C HIS A 27 14.09 15.82 -7.73
N GLU A 28 12.91 15.22 -7.98
CA GLU A 28 12.62 13.83 -7.60
C GLU A 28 13.33 12.82 -8.50
N ALA A 29 13.86 13.28 -9.63
CA ALA A 29 14.73 12.53 -10.55
C ALA A 29 14.20 11.14 -10.96
N ILE A 30 12.86 10.96 -11.01
CA ILE A 30 12.24 9.69 -11.40
C ILE A 30 12.40 9.52 -12.92
N ARG A 31 13.16 8.49 -13.32
CA ARG A 31 13.50 8.23 -14.71
C ARG A 31 12.98 6.89 -15.18
N LEU A 32 12.66 6.83 -16.45
CA LEU A 32 12.38 5.61 -17.18
C LEU A 32 13.69 4.87 -17.52
N PRO A 33 13.64 3.58 -17.89
CA PRO A 33 14.82 2.81 -18.25
C PRO A 33 15.64 3.41 -19.40
N ASP A 34 15.00 4.18 -20.30
CA ASP A 34 15.66 4.89 -21.42
C ASP A 34 16.26 6.25 -21.00
N GLY A 35 16.23 6.59 -19.71
CA GLY A 35 16.80 7.82 -19.15
C GLY A 35 15.86 9.04 -19.21
N ARG A 36 14.74 8.99 -19.94
CA ARG A 36 13.76 10.09 -19.96
C ARG A 36 13.14 10.30 -18.59
N PRO A 37 12.80 11.54 -18.21
CA PRO A 37 12.04 11.79 -16.97
C PRO A 37 10.61 11.23 -17.10
N ALA A 38 10.08 10.72 -16.01
CA ALA A 38 8.66 10.37 -15.94
C ALA A 38 7.81 11.66 -15.93
N ALA A 39 6.78 11.70 -16.78
CA ALA A 39 5.82 12.81 -16.81
C ALA A 39 4.72 12.66 -15.77
N VAL A 40 4.41 11.43 -15.39
CA VAL A 40 3.39 11.09 -14.37
C VAL A 40 3.73 9.77 -13.69
N LEU A 41 3.37 9.69 -12.40
CA LEU A 41 3.29 8.43 -11.65
C LEU A 41 1.83 8.12 -11.33
N TRP A 42 1.42 6.88 -11.61
CA TRP A 42 0.12 6.35 -11.24
C TRP A 42 0.30 5.28 -10.16
N LEU A 43 -0.31 5.47 -8.99
CA LEU A 43 -0.28 4.48 -7.93
C LEU A 43 -1.34 3.40 -8.16
N ALA A 44 -0.96 2.15 -7.99
CA ALA A 44 -1.83 0.98 -8.03
C ALA A 44 -1.82 0.26 -6.69
N GLY A 45 -2.99 -0.22 -6.26
CA GLY A 45 -3.09 -0.90 -4.97
C GLY A 45 -4.43 -1.58 -4.76
N ASN A 46 -4.60 -2.24 -3.63
CA ASN A 46 -5.85 -2.89 -3.26
C ASN A 46 -6.62 -2.11 -2.20
N VAL A 47 -7.92 -2.35 -2.16
CA VAL A 47 -8.86 -1.91 -1.12
C VAL A 47 -9.49 -3.15 -0.51
N GLY A 48 -9.39 -3.32 0.82
CA GLY A 48 -9.80 -4.55 1.48
C GLY A 48 -9.17 -5.78 0.84
N GLY A 49 -9.97 -6.82 0.68
CA GLY A 49 -9.57 -8.07 0.04
C GLY A 49 -9.70 -8.09 -1.48
N SER A 50 -9.85 -6.95 -2.17
CA SER A 50 -10.22 -6.91 -3.60
C SER A 50 -9.32 -7.74 -4.51
N MET A 51 -8.00 -7.82 -4.23
CA MET A 51 -7.03 -8.58 -5.04
C MET A 51 -6.84 -10.02 -4.57
N TRP A 52 -7.39 -10.38 -3.40
CA TRP A 52 -7.02 -11.63 -2.73
C TRP A 52 -7.34 -12.88 -3.53
N ALA A 53 -8.54 -12.94 -4.14
CA ALA A 53 -8.93 -14.09 -4.97
C ALA A 53 -8.01 -14.25 -6.19
N GLN A 54 -7.64 -13.16 -6.84
CA GLN A 54 -6.74 -13.16 -8.00
C GLN A 54 -5.33 -13.62 -7.61
N PHE A 55 -4.81 -13.11 -6.49
CA PHE A 55 -3.53 -13.57 -5.96
C PHE A 55 -3.57 -15.07 -5.62
N GLN A 56 -4.62 -15.55 -4.92
CA GLN A 56 -4.75 -16.96 -4.54
C GLN A 56 -4.90 -17.91 -5.74
N SER A 57 -5.44 -17.45 -6.85
CA SER A 57 -5.52 -18.24 -8.09
C SER A 57 -4.21 -18.26 -8.88
N SER A 58 -3.26 -17.40 -8.53
CA SER A 58 -1.95 -17.34 -9.20
C SER A 58 -1.04 -18.50 -8.74
N PRO A 59 -0.30 -19.14 -9.67
CA PRO A 59 0.74 -20.11 -9.31
C PRO A 59 1.77 -19.57 -8.31
N LEU A 60 2.06 -18.27 -8.36
CA LEU A 60 3.01 -17.60 -7.47
C LEU A 60 2.61 -17.65 -5.99
N ALA A 61 1.31 -17.81 -5.70
CA ALA A 61 0.83 -17.91 -4.32
C ALA A 61 1.19 -19.27 -3.68
N HIS A 62 1.52 -20.30 -4.49
CA HIS A 62 1.63 -21.69 -4.06
C HIS A 62 2.95 -22.37 -4.46
N ASP A 63 3.89 -21.66 -5.07
CA ASP A 63 5.16 -22.21 -5.56
C ASP A 63 6.22 -22.43 -4.46
N GLY A 64 5.92 -22.05 -3.23
CA GLY A 64 6.82 -22.20 -2.09
C GLY A 64 8.01 -21.23 -2.05
N LEU A 65 8.13 -20.32 -3.02
CA LEU A 65 9.23 -19.36 -3.07
C LEU A 65 8.95 -18.12 -2.18
N PRO A 66 9.99 -17.43 -1.70
CA PRO A 66 9.84 -16.23 -0.87
C PRO A 66 9.06 -15.10 -1.56
N HIS A 67 8.44 -14.24 -0.75
CA HIS A 67 7.78 -13.00 -1.19
C HIS A 67 6.73 -13.20 -2.31
N PRO A 68 5.81 -14.16 -2.21
CA PRO A 68 4.89 -14.49 -3.31
C PRO A 68 4.03 -13.30 -3.75
N LEU A 69 3.55 -12.48 -2.81
CA LEU A 69 2.71 -11.31 -3.12
C LEU A 69 3.50 -10.19 -3.82
N ASP A 70 4.78 -10.01 -3.46
CA ASP A 70 5.64 -9.01 -4.10
C ASP A 70 5.99 -9.45 -5.53
N ARG A 71 6.26 -10.74 -5.74
CA ARG A 71 6.49 -11.33 -7.07
C ARG A 71 5.23 -11.23 -7.94
N TRP A 72 4.05 -11.50 -7.39
CA TRP A 72 2.78 -11.31 -8.08
C TRP A 72 2.55 -9.85 -8.46
N SER A 73 2.80 -8.92 -7.53
CA SER A 73 2.70 -7.48 -7.80
C SER A 73 3.67 -7.04 -8.89
N ARG A 74 4.90 -7.58 -8.89
CA ARG A 74 5.91 -7.31 -9.91
C ARG A 74 5.49 -7.82 -11.28
N GLN A 75 4.99 -9.04 -11.37
CA GLN A 75 4.50 -9.60 -12.65
C GLN A 75 3.43 -8.71 -13.29
N ILE A 76 2.50 -8.20 -12.51
CA ILE A 76 1.43 -7.31 -13.01
C ILE A 76 2.00 -5.95 -13.38
N GLY A 77 2.79 -5.35 -12.48
CA GLY A 77 3.37 -4.01 -12.69
C GLY A 77 4.25 -3.96 -13.94
N ASP A 78 5.12 -4.95 -14.13
CA ASP A 78 6.02 -5.03 -15.29
C ASP A 78 5.23 -5.24 -16.59
N ALA A 79 4.19 -6.09 -16.58
CA ALA A 79 3.32 -6.28 -17.74
C ALA A 79 2.59 -4.98 -18.14
N LEU A 80 2.07 -4.24 -17.16
CA LEU A 80 1.42 -2.96 -17.41
C LEU A 80 2.43 -1.87 -17.83
N ALA A 81 3.62 -1.86 -17.24
CA ALA A 81 4.69 -0.96 -17.66
C ALA A 81 5.07 -1.18 -19.12
N LEU A 82 5.21 -2.44 -19.55
CA LEU A 82 5.43 -2.78 -20.96
C LEU A 82 4.26 -2.35 -21.85
N GLN A 83 3.03 -2.64 -21.44
CA GLN A 83 1.83 -2.31 -22.20
C GLN A 83 1.65 -0.80 -22.41
N PHE A 84 1.97 0.02 -21.42
CA PHE A 84 1.79 1.47 -21.44
C PHE A 84 3.08 2.25 -21.74
N GLY A 85 4.18 1.56 -22.04
CA GLY A 85 5.46 2.18 -22.47
C GLY A 85 6.17 2.94 -21.36
N GLY A 86 6.12 2.43 -20.13
CA GLY A 86 6.69 3.05 -18.94
C GLY A 86 7.59 2.12 -18.12
N ALA A 87 7.67 2.41 -16.82
CA ALA A 87 8.37 1.60 -15.84
C ALA A 87 7.50 1.37 -14.59
N ALA A 88 7.63 0.21 -13.98
CA ALA A 88 7.01 -0.07 -12.69
C ALA A 88 8.03 0.16 -11.56
N LEU A 89 7.59 0.78 -10.47
CA LEU A 89 8.36 1.04 -9.26
C LEU A 89 7.66 0.36 -8.09
N TYR A 90 8.43 -0.26 -7.19
CA TYR A 90 7.86 -1.10 -6.14
C TYR A 90 8.26 -0.61 -4.74
N PRO A 91 7.36 -0.70 -3.73
CA PRO A 91 7.65 -0.28 -2.36
C PRO A 91 8.71 -1.15 -1.67
N PHE A 92 8.98 -2.34 -2.22
CA PHE A 92 9.97 -3.29 -1.69
C PHE A 92 11.32 -3.23 -2.44
N ASP A 93 11.45 -2.39 -3.49
CA ASP A 93 12.74 -2.13 -4.14
C ASP A 93 13.56 -1.16 -3.29
N GLY A 94 14.63 -1.67 -2.71
CA GLY A 94 15.54 -0.95 -1.84
C GLY A 94 16.94 -1.56 -1.87
N PRO A 95 17.79 -1.28 -0.86
CA PRO A 95 19.12 -1.83 -0.78
C PRO A 95 19.12 -3.37 -0.84
N PRO A 96 20.11 -4.01 -1.47
CA PRO A 96 21.28 -3.41 -2.14
C PRO A 96 21.02 -2.96 -3.59
N LEU A 97 19.84 -3.25 -4.17
CA LEU A 97 19.54 -2.97 -5.58
C LEU A 97 19.37 -1.47 -5.85
N GLN A 98 18.84 -0.75 -4.87
CA GLN A 98 18.66 0.70 -4.91
C GLN A 98 19.14 1.31 -3.58
N PRO A 99 19.66 2.55 -3.59
CA PRO A 99 20.19 3.18 -2.37
C PRO A 99 19.14 3.40 -1.29
N HIS A 100 17.89 3.60 -1.68
CA HIS A 100 16.75 3.87 -0.78
C HIS A 100 15.49 3.24 -1.30
N TYR A 101 14.57 2.91 -0.38
CA TYR A 101 13.20 2.53 -0.76
C TYR A 101 12.44 3.73 -1.35
N HIS A 102 11.56 3.45 -2.30
CA HIS A 102 10.68 4.48 -2.85
C HIS A 102 9.71 5.01 -1.78
N PRO A 103 9.48 6.33 -1.70
CA PRO A 103 8.69 6.95 -0.63
C PRO A 103 7.18 6.85 -0.88
N PHE A 104 6.65 5.63 -1.00
CA PHE A 104 5.25 5.36 -1.35
C PHE A 104 4.24 6.05 -0.43
N GLN A 105 4.53 6.21 0.85
CA GLN A 105 3.64 6.92 1.76
C GLN A 105 3.55 8.41 1.44
N GLN A 106 4.65 9.03 1.00
CA GLN A 106 4.67 10.42 0.56
C GLN A 106 3.95 10.56 -0.79
N TRP A 107 4.19 9.64 -1.72
CA TRP A 107 3.48 9.61 -3.00
C TRP A 107 1.98 9.46 -2.81
N ALA A 108 1.55 8.58 -1.90
CA ALA A 108 0.15 8.38 -1.57
C ALA A 108 -0.55 9.67 -1.13
N SER A 109 0.10 10.44 -0.25
CA SER A 109 -0.44 11.73 0.24
C SER A 109 -0.57 12.79 -0.86
N ARG A 110 0.08 12.60 -2.01
CA ARG A 110 -0.07 13.46 -3.19
C ARG A 110 -1.19 13.00 -4.13
N CYS A 111 -1.63 11.76 -3.99
CA CYS A 111 -2.60 11.13 -4.89
C CYS A 111 -4.01 11.09 -4.31
N GLU A 112 -4.14 10.96 -3.01
CA GLU A 112 -5.42 10.79 -2.33
C GLU A 112 -5.35 11.28 -0.88
N ALA A 113 -6.52 11.54 -0.30
CA ALA A 113 -6.64 11.97 1.09
C ALA A 113 -6.30 10.82 2.04
N VAL A 114 -5.03 10.64 2.36
CA VAL A 114 -4.55 9.67 3.35
C VAL A 114 -3.80 10.39 4.47
N PHE A 115 -4.12 10.03 5.69
CA PHE A 115 -3.67 10.71 6.90
C PHE A 115 -2.79 9.81 7.76
N PRO A 116 -1.87 10.37 8.56
CA PRO A 116 -1.15 9.58 9.56
C PRO A 116 -2.12 9.01 10.60
N SER A 117 -1.87 7.78 11.03
CA SER A 117 -2.60 7.14 12.12
C SER A 117 -1.67 6.76 13.26
N PRO A 118 -2.20 6.58 14.50
CA PRO A 118 -1.40 6.12 15.64
C PRO A 118 -0.70 4.78 15.45
N LEU A 119 -1.08 4.00 14.43
CA LEU A 119 -0.46 2.73 14.07
C LEU A 119 0.67 2.84 13.04
N MET A 120 1.19 4.05 12.78
CA MET A 120 2.24 4.33 11.81
C MET A 120 1.88 3.94 10.37
N LEU A 121 0.58 3.79 10.09
CA LEU A 121 0.01 3.52 8.77
C LEU A 121 -0.74 4.74 8.26
N ARG A 122 -0.84 4.86 6.94
CA ARG A 122 -1.73 5.86 6.33
C ARG A 122 -3.17 5.38 6.39
N LEU A 123 -4.04 6.21 6.95
CA LEU A 123 -5.48 5.95 7.04
C LEU A 123 -6.22 6.73 5.95
N HIS A 124 -7.07 6.05 5.20
CA HIS A 124 -7.94 6.66 4.21
C HIS A 124 -9.36 6.83 4.81
N PRO A 125 -10.04 7.97 4.66
CA PRO A 125 -11.35 8.22 5.27
C PRO A 125 -12.42 7.19 4.90
N GLN A 126 -12.40 6.68 3.65
CA GLN A 126 -13.36 5.71 3.15
C GLN A 126 -12.88 4.25 3.23
N HIS A 127 -11.57 4.02 3.28
CA HIS A 127 -11.00 2.67 3.26
C HIS A 127 -10.39 2.26 4.61
N GLY A 128 -10.34 3.18 5.57
CA GLY A 128 -9.69 2.96 6.85
C GLY A 128 -8.21 2.61 6.68
N LEU A 129 -7.79 1.60 7.41
CA LEU A 129 -6.45 1.00 7.29
C LEU A 129 -6.40 -0.18 6.30
N TRP A 130 -7.51 -0.46 5.60
CA TRP A 130 -7.69 -1.67 4.78
C TRP A 130 -7.36 -1.41 3.32
N HIS A 131 -6.22 -0.83 3.07
CA HIS A 131 -5.68 -0.61 1.72
C HIS A 131 -4.16 -0.74 1.71
N ALA A 132 -3.59 -0.96 0.52
CA ALA A 132 -2.15 -0.96 0.33
C ALA A 132 -1.80 -0.57 -1.09
N TYR A 133 -0.61 0.02 -1.27
CA TYR A 133 -0.02 0.31 -2.57
C TYR A 133 0.89 -0.84 -2.97
N ARG A 134 0.75 -1.34 -4.19
CA ARG A 134 1.50 -2.49 -4.70
C ARG A 134 2.64 -2.10 -5.62
N PHE A 135 2.39 -1.09 -6.45
CA PHE A 135 3.40 -0.51 -7.32
C PHE A 135 2.97 0.88 -7.79
N ALA A 136 3.89 1.60 -8.42
CA ALA A 136 3.61 2.82 -9.17
C ALA A 136 4.04 2.61 -10.63
N LEU A 137 3.26 3.13 -11.57
CA LEU A 137 3.62 3.17 -12.99
C LEU A 137 4.13 4.56 -13.33
N ALA A 138 5.39 4.66 -13.69
CA ALA A 138 6.02 5.85 -14.21
C ALA A 138 5.87 5.88 -15.74
N LEU A 139 5.21 6.90 -16.31
CA LEU A 139 4.93 6.99 -17.73
C LEU A 139 5.58 8.23 -18.34
N PRO A 140 6.01 8.16 -19.64
CA PRO A 140 6.71 9.25 -20.31
C PRO A 140 5.81 10.42 -20.71
N THR A 141 4.49 10.19 -20.75
CA THR A 141 3.51 11.18 -21.21
C THR A 141 2.32 11.23 -20.26
N VAL A 142 1.69 12.39 -20.21
CA VAL A 142 0.42 12.62 -19.51
C VAL A 142 -0.42 13.53 -20.37
N ASP A 143 -1.69 13.20 -20.59
CA ASP A 143 -2.59 14.09 -21.32
C ASP A 143 -3.00 15.32 -20.50
N ALA A 144 -3.62 16.31 -21.15
CA ALA A 144 -3.95 17.57 -20.50
C ALA A 144 -4.97 17.40 -19.35
N GLY A 145 -5.95 16.50 -19.51
CA GLY A 145 -6.97 16.22 -18.50
C GLY A 145 -6.38 15.52 -17.27
N ASP A 146 -5.56 14.50 -17.50
CA ASP A 146 -4.86 13.78 -16.45
C ASP A 146 -3.82 14.66 -15.75
N ARG A 147 -3.13 15.55 -16.49
CA ARG A 147 -2.22 16.53 -15.90
C ARG A 147 -2.94 17.49 -14.95
N ALA A 148 -4.11 17.99 -15.33
CA ALA A 148 -4.91 18.86 -14.48
C ALA A 148 -5.34 18.12 -13.18
N ALA A 149 -5.77 16.86 -13.31
CA ALA A 149 -6.14 16.03 -12.15
C ALA A 149 -4.93 15.73 -11.24
N CYS A 150 -3.76 15.46 -11.82
CA CYS A 150 -2.51 15.21 -11.06
C CYS A 150 -1.92 16.47 -10.40
N SER A 151 -2.28 17.65 -10.89
CA SER A 151 -1.81 18.94 -10.33
C SER A 151 -2.69 19.46 -9.18
N GLN A 152 -3.84 18.84 -8.96
CA GLN A 152 -4.66 19.13 -7.79
C GLN A 152 -3.95 18.55 -6.56
N HIS A 153 -3.09 19.36 -5.93
CA HIS A 153 -2.59 19.03 -4.60
C HIS A 153 -3.79 18.86 -3.66
N ILE A 154 -3.79 17.76 -2.94
CA ILE A 154 -4.67 17.60 -1.79
C ILE A 154 -4.07 18.54 -0.74
N ASP A 155 -4.62 19.75 -0.67
CA ASP A 155 -4.13 20.81 0.22
C ASP A 155 -4.17 20.35 1.69
N SER A 156 -3.20 20.84 2.47
CA SER A 156 -3.12 20.66 3.92
C SER A 156 -4.39 21.12 4.68
N ALA A 157 -5.27 21.89 4.03
CA ALA A 157 -6.60 22.26 4.53
C ALA A 157 -7.51 21.06 4.85
N GLN A 158 -7.15 19.86 4.39
CA GLN A 158 -7.88 18.61 4.68
C GLN A 158 -7.42 17.91 5.98
N GLU A 159 -6.49 18.46 6.74
CA GLU A 159 -6.08 17.85 8.02
C GLU A 159 -7.27 17.66 8.96
N ASP A 160 -8.25 18.57 8.96
CA ASP A 160 -9.49 18.44 9.72
C ASP A 160 -10.36 17.24 9.30
N GLU A 161 -10.11 16.65 8.13
CA GLU A 161 -10.79 15.45 7.66
C GLU A 161 -10.16 14.16 8.20
N ASN A 162 -9.02 14.23 8.89
CA ASN A 162 -8.38 13.05 9.46
C ASN A 162 -9.28 12.40 10.51
N PRO A 163 -9.81 11.18 10.26
CA PRO A 163 -10.69 10.51 11.21
C PRO A 163 -10.04 10.25 12.57
N CYS A 164 -8.71 10.12 12.63
CA CYS A 164 -7.98 9.89 13.87
C CYS A 164 -8.04 11.08 14.84
N LEU A 165 -8.16 12.31 14.33
CA LEU A 165 -8.28 13.53 15.18
C LEU A 165 -9.64 13.59 15.93
N ARG A 166 -10.66 12.93 15.37
CA ARG A 166 -12.00 12.83 15.99
C ARG A 166 -12.20 11.53 16.77
N CYS A 167 -11.24 10.60 16.73
CA CYS A 167 -11.32 9.32 17.42
C CYS A 167 -10.76 9.45 18.85
N VAL A 168 -11.60 9.95 19.76
CA VAL A 168 -11.21 10.26 21.15
C VAL A 168 -10.69 9.03 21.90
N GLU A 169 -11.34 7.88 21.73
CA GLU A 169 -11.02 6.67 22.47
C GLU A 169 -9.77 5.93 21.95
N GLN A 170 -9.38 6.19 20.70
CA GLN A 170 -8.26 5.52 20.03
C GLN A 170 -8.18 4.01 20.32
N PRO A 171 -9.23 3.22 20.05
CA PRO A 171 -9.31 1.81 20.44
C PRO A 171 -8.19 0.96 19.83
N CYS A 172 -7.59 1.44 18.74
CA CYS A 172 -6.43 0.80 18.13
C CYS A 172 -5.20 0.72 19.06
N LEU A 173 -4.95 1.75 19.87
CA LEU A 173 -3.83 1.71 20.83
C LEU A 173 -4.14 0.80 22.03
N GLN A 174 -5.41 0.73 22.44
CA GLN A 174 -5.85 -0.08 23.58
C GLN A 174 -5.91 -1.58 23.27
N ALA A 175 -6.23 -1.93 22.01
CA ALA A 175 -6.42 -3.32 21.62
C ALA A 175 -5.12 -4.11 21.40
N CYS A 176 -3.95 -3.45 21.42
CA CYS A 176 -2.68 -4.16 21.28
C CYS A 176 -2.31 -4.87 22.60
N PRO A 177 -2.26 -6.23 22.64
CA PRO A 177 -2.03 -6.96 23.90
C PRO A 177 -0.65 -6.70 24.52
N VAL A 178 0.29 -6.21 23.73
CA VAL A 178 1.67 -5.92 24.18
C VAL A 178 2.02 -4.44 24.06
N GLN A 179 1.03 -3.58 23.78
CA GLN A 179 1.25 -2.13 23.66
C GLN A 179 2.44 -1.78 22.76
N ALA A 180 2.48 -2.44 21.58
CA ALA A 180 3.57 -2.23 20.61
C ALA A 180 3.51 -0.87 19.91
N TYR A 181 2.39 -0.16 20.00
CA TYR A 181 2.20 1.20 19.46
C TYR A 181 1.95 2.18 20.61
N ASP A 182 2.60 3.33 20.55
CA ASP A 182 2.40 4.45 21.49
C ASP A 182 1.81 5.71 20.81
N GLY A 183 1.44 5.59 19.53
CA GLY A 183 0.95 6.68 18.71
C GLY A 183 2.03 7.44 17.94
N GLN A 184 3.30 7.23 18.25
CA GLN A 184 4.45 7.87 17.59
C GLN A 184 5.47 6.86 17.08
N ALA A 185 5.53 5.68 17.67
CA ALA A 185 6.48 4.63 17.35
C ALA A 185 5.82 3.24 17.33
N PHE A 186 6.50 2.30 16.69
CA PHE A 186 6.13 0.89 16.65
C PHE A 186 7.29 0.02 17.17
N ALA A 187 7.08 -0.60 18.32
CA ALA A 187 8.02 -1.55 18.92
C ALA A 187 7.95 -2.91 18.19
N ILE A 188 8.62 -2.99 17.03
CA ILE A 188 8.53 -4.10 16.08
C ILE A 188 8.87 -5.43 16.76
N GLU A 189 9.98 -5.51 17.49
CA GLU A 189 10.44 -6.76 18.11
C GLU A 189 9.46 -7.24 19.18
N ARG A 190 8.91 -6.33 19.99
CA ARG A 190 7.87 -6.68 20.98
C ARG A 190 6.63 -7.30 20.30
N CYS A 191 6.21 -6.74 19.17
CA CYS A 191 5.11 -7.28 18.38
C CYS A 191 5.45 -8.66 17.80
N ARG A 192 6.65 -8.81 17.20
CA ARG A 192 7.11 -10.09 16.62
C ARG A 192 7.18 -11.20 17.66
N ASP A 193 7.73 -10.92 18.82
CA ASP A 193 7.83 -11.88 19.92
C ASP A 193 6.44 -12.34 20.38
N HIS A 194 5.51 -11.42 20.53
CA HIS A 194 4.14 -11.77 20.85
C HIS A 194 3.50 -12.65 19.76
N VAL A 195 3.60 -12.26 18.49
CA VAL A 195 2.99 -13.02 17.38
C VAL A 195 3.58 -14.44 17.27
N ARG A 196 4.87 -14.62 17.61
CA ARG A 196 5.53 -15.95 17.62
C ARG A 196 5.12 -16.84 18.77
N HIS A 197 4.95 -16.27 19.97
CA HIS A 197 4.91 -17.04 21.20
C HIS A 197 3.56 -16.99 21.95
N ALA A 198 2.61 -16.12 21.53
CA ALA A 198 1.31 -16.04 22.20
C ALA A 198 0.52 -17.35 22.03
N ALA A 199 0.08 -17.91 23.16
CA ALA A 199 -0.63 -19.19 23.20
C ALA A 199 -1.95 -19.17 22.42
N ASP A 200 -2.64 -18.03 22.41
CA ASP A 200 -3.94 -17.86 21.74
C ASP A 200 -3.82 -17.58 20.23
N GLN A 201 -2.64 -17.21 19.76
CA GLN A 201 -2.33 -16.89 18.37
C GLN A 201 -3.32 -15.93 17.67
N GLN A 202 -4.07 -15.12 18.41
CA GLN A 202 -5.10 -14.25 17.85
C GLN A 202 -4.55 -13.28 16.80
N CYS A 203 -3.39 -12.66 17.08
CA CYS A 203 -2.73 -11.77 16.14
C CYS A 203 -2.24 -12.50 14.88
N LEU A 204 -1.77 -13.75 15.04
CA LEU A 204 -1.30 -14.54 13.90
C LEU A 204 -2.47 -14.99 13.01
N SER A 205 -3.56 -15.47 13.57
CA SER A 205 -4.68 -16.07 12.85
C SER A 205 -5.69 -15.04 12.32
N GLY A 206 -5.99 -14.02 13.12
CA GLY A 206 -7.00 -13.00 12.83
C GLY A 206 -6.45 -11.65 12.38
N GLY A 207 -5.11 -11.50 12.34
CA GLY A 207 -4.46 -10.25 12.01
C GLY A 207 -4.24 -9.34 13.23
N CYS A 208 -3.59 -8.22 13.02
CA CYS A 208 -3.25 -7.27 14.08
C CYS A 208 -4.50 -6.76 14.81
N LEU A 209 -4.64 -7.07 16.10
CA LEU A 209 -5.79 -6.67 16.91
C LEU A 209 -5.92 -5.14 17.00
N ALA A 210 -4.80 -4.41 17.09
CA ALA A 210 -4.80 -2.96 17.05
C ALA A 210 -5.41 -2.42 15.75
N ARG A 211 -5.01 -2.98 14.59
CA ARG A 211 -5.58 -2.60 13.29
C ARG A 211 -7.06 -2.97 13.20
N ASN A 212 -7.44 -4.13 13.72
CA ASN A 212 -8.81 -4.62 13.71
C ASN A 212 -9.75 -3.77 14.60
N ALA A 213 -9.23 -3.09 15.61
CA ALA A 213 -10.01 -2.22 16.47
C ALA A 213 -10.35 -0.86 15.82
N CYS A 214 -9.74 -0.51 14.67
CA CYS A 214 -10.05 0.72 13.98
C CYS A 214 -11.54 0.74 13.55
N PRO A 215 -12.31 1.79 13.92
CA PRO A 215 -13.73 1.88 13.56
C PRO A 215 -13.97 2.34 12.11
N VAL A 216 -12.93 2.82 11.41
CA VAL A 216 -13.09 3.32 10.03
C VAL A 216 -13.10 2.15 9.05
N ALA A 217 -14.19 2.05 8.28
CA ALA A 217 -14.41 1.04 7.26
C ALA A 217 -14.22 -0.43 7.73
N PRO A 218 -14.83 -0.85 8.85
CA PRO A 218 -14.63 -2.19 9.40
C PRO A 218 -15.07 -3.32 8.46
N GLN A 219 -15.98 -3.03 7.53
CA GLN A 219 -16.45 -3.97 6.48
C GLN A 219 -15.35 -4.33 5.47
N LEU A 220 -14.27 -3.56 5.40
CA LEU A 220 -13.13 -3.82 4.52
C LEU A 220 -12.00 -4.61 5.20
N ARG A 221 -12.20 -5.04 6.46
CA ARG A 221 -11.22 -5.90 7.15
C ARG A 221 -10.88 -7.12 6.30
N TYR A 222 -9.62 -7.49 6.35
CA TYR A 222 -9.16 -8.68 5.62
C TYR A 222 -9.82 -9.93 6.16
N ALA A 223 -10.21 -10.85 5.28
CA ALA A 223 -10.64 -12.18 5.67
C ALA A 223 -9.50 -12.89 6.45
N PRO A 224 -9.82 -13.82 7.37
CA PRO A 224 -8.83 -14.48 8.23
C PRO A 224 -7.64 -15.08 7.47
N ALA A 225 -7.89 -15.70 6.32
CA ALA A 225 -6.81 -16.27 5.49
C ALA A 225 -5.84 -15.19 4.98
N GLN A 226 -6.35 -14.06 4.51
CA GLN A 226 -5.52 -12.94 4.06
C GLN A 226 -4.79 -12.28 5.23
N ALA A 227 -5.47 -12.07 6.36
CA ALA A 227 -4.89 -11.50 7.56
C ALA A 227 -3.72 -12.36 8.06
N ARG A 228 -3.93 -13.67 8.16
CA ARG A 228 -2.90 -14.66 8.54
C ARG A 228 -1.70 -14.61 7.59
N PHE A 229 -1.95 -14.57 6.28
CA PHE A 229 -0.88 -14.47 5.28
C PHE A 229 0.02 -13.25 5.54
N HIS A 230 -0.58 -12.08 5.78
CA HIS A 230 0.19 -10.86 6.06
C HIS A 230 0.96 -10.94 7.38
N MET A 231 0.38 -11.57 8.42
CA MET A 231 1.09 -11.75 9.69
C MET A 231 2.26 -12.74 9.58
N GLN A 232 2.11 -13.80 8.79
CA GLN A 232 3.21 -14.71 8.48
C GLN A 232 4.32 -14.00 7.70
N ALA A 233 3.99 -13.20 6.69
CA ALA A 233 4.96 -12.38 5.97
C ALA A 233 5.69 -11.38 6.87
N PHE A 234 4.99 -10.77 7.84
CA PHE A 234 5.60 -9.88 8.84
C PHE A 234 6.63 -10.60 9.72
N LEU A 235 6.36 -11.85 10.07
CA LEU A 235 7.32 -12.67 10.84
C LEU A 235 8.54 -13.08 10.02
N SER A 236 8.33 -13.40 8.73
CA SER A 236 9.40 -13.85 7.81
C SER A 236 10.34 -12.71 7.40
N GLY A 237 9.86 -11.48 7.34
CA GLY A 237 10.65 -10.29 6.98
C GLY A 237 11.65 -9.83 8.06
N ALA A 238 11.89 -10.63 9.10
CA ALA A 238 12.80 -10.33 10.21
C ALA A 238 14.27 -10.70 9.94
N GLY A 239 14.66 -11.01 8.72
CA GLY A 239 15.97 -11.58 8.38
C GLY A 239 16.77 -10.85 7.30
N ASN A 240 16.54 -9.54 7.08
CA ASN A 240 17.42 -8.72 6.24
C ASN A 240 17.78 -7.43 6.95
#